data_f3e8c2dbacc58ed3c72001bcd554f6ea
#
_entry.id   f3e8c2dbacc58ed3c72001bcd554f6ea
#
_cell.length_a   1.000
_cell.length_b   1.000
_cell.length_c   1.000
_cell.angle_alpha   90.00
_cell.angle_beta   90.00
_cell.angle_gamma   90.00
#
_symmetry.space_group_name_H-M   'P 1'
#
loop_
_entity.id
_entity.type
_entity.pdbx_description
1 polymer ?
#
loop_
_entity_poly.entity_id
_entity_poly.type
_entity_poly.pdbx_seq_one_letter_code
_entity_poly.pdbx_strand_id
1 'polypeptide(L)'
;MEIVILSDTHIKSRTPEIPGWVREAIAAADHAIHAGDFDSRPAYETVAELAADLTAVRGNTDGNYGLPEVATADLGGVQFVVTHGTGPDAGYEKRVAATVNDRAASDRPTVGVSGHTHSVLDTHIDGYRLLNPGSATGAWPAGEATLMEARVEDGALDVEVRRA
;
A
#
# COMPACT_ATOMS: atom_id res chain seq x y z
N MET A 1 14.65 1.51 9.52
CA MET A 1 14.20 1.53 8.11
C MET A 1 12.92 2.32 8.03
N GLU A 2 12.90 3.33 7.19
CA GLU A 2 11.73 4.18 6.95
C GLU A 2 10.99 3.67 5.71
N ILE A 3 9.68 3.46 5.82
CA ILE A 3 8.84 2.91 4.77
C ILE A 3 7.69 3.89 4.50
N VAL A 4 7.38 4.14 3.24
CA VAL A 4 6.15 4.81 2.85
C VAL A 4 5.16 3.79 2.27
N ILE A 5 3.92 3.82 2.74
CA ILE A 5 2.84 2.94 2.27
C ILE A 5 1.78 3.81 1.60
N LEU A 6 1.47 3.51 0.35
CA LEU A 6 0.52 4.26 -0.45
C LEU A 6 -0.30 3.35 -1.36
N SER A 7 -1.41 3.85 -1.88
CA SER A 7 -2.32 3.12 -2.76
C SER A 7 -3.24 4.07 -3.54
N ASP A 8 -3.93 3.52 -4.53
CA ASP A 8 -5.04 4.17 -5.22
C ASP A 8 -4.70 5.60 -5.73
N THR A 9 -3.61 5.69 -6.47
CA THR A 9 -3.13 6.95 -7.04
C THR A 9 -3.97 7.43 -8.21
N HIS A 10 -4.54 6.53 -9.01
CA HIS A 10 -5.47 6.83 -10.12
C HIS A 10 -5.05 8.03 -11.00
N ILE A 11 -3.79 8.04 -11.42
CA ILE A 11 -3.23 9.15 -12.19
C ILE A 11 -3.82 9.20 -13.59
N LYS A 12 -4.32 10.38 -13.96
CA LYS A 12 -5.02 10.77 -15.18
C LYS A 12 -6.43 10.23 -15.33
N SER A 13 -6.86 9.23 -14.57
CA SER A 13 -8.25 8.78 -14.59
C SER A 13 -9.12 9.59 -13.61
N ARG A 14 -8.61 9.89 -12.42
CA ARG A 14 -9.33 10.61 -11.35
C ARG A 14 -8.56 11.82 -10.82
N THR A 15 -7.24 11.83 -10.95
CA THR A 15 -6.37 12.92 -10.51
C THR A 15 -5.30 13.21 -11.58
N PRO A 16 -4.87 14.51 -11.75
CA PRO A 16 -3.93 14.86 -12.80
C PRO A 16 -2.50 14.40 -12.53
N GLU A 17 -2.08 14.43 -11.26
CA GLU A 17 -0.70 14.14 -10.86
C GLU A 17 -0.61 13.69 -9.40
N ILE A 18 0.53 13.12 -9.03
CA ILE A 18 0.84 12.79 -7.64
C ILE A 18 1.21 14.09 -6.92
N PRO A 19 0.57 14.41 -5.78
CA PRO A 19 0.92 15.63 -5.01
C PRO A 19 2.40 15.70 -4.65
N GLY A 20 2.96 16.91 -4.63
CA GLY A 20 4.39 17.12 -4.35
C GLY A 20 4.87 16.49 -3.05
N TRP A 21 4.11 16.65 -1.96
CA TRP A 21 4.44 16.08 -0.66
C TRP A 21 4.44 14.54 -0.65
N VAL A 22 3.60 13.90 -1.47
CA VAL A 22 3.59 12.44 -1.66
C VAL A 22 4.85 12.01 -2.42
N ARG A 23 5.22 12.74 -3.48
CA ARG A 23 6.46 12.48 -4.22
C ARG A 23 7.70 12.61 -3.33
N GLU A 24 7.73 13.63 -2.48
CA GLU A 24 8.79 13.82 -1.48
C GLU A 24 8.84 12.67 -0.47
N ALA A 25 7.70 12.21 0.03
CA ALA A 25 7.62 11.07 0.94
C ALA A 25 8.15 9.77 0.30
N ILE A 26 7.78 9.50 -0.96
CA ILE A 26 8.29 8.34 -1.70
C ILE A 26 9.82 8.42 -1.85
N ALA A 27 10.34 9.59 -2.24
CA ALA A 27 11.78 9.77 -2.48
C ALA A 27 12.63 9.74 -1.19
N ALA A 28 12.04 10.08 -0.05
CA ALA A 28 12.73 10.12 1.24
C ALA A 28 12.78 8.75 1.95
N ALA A 29 11.88 7.83 1.63
CA ALA A 29 11.79 6.52 2.28
C ALA A 29 12.87 5.56 1.77
N ASP A 30 13.29 4.64 2.63
CA ASP A 30 14.18 3.53 2.25
C ASP A 30 13.46 2.53 1.33
N HIS A 31 12.15 2.38 1.52
CA HIS A 31 11.31 1.46 0.75
C HIS A 31 9.88 2.01 0.60
N ALA A 32 9.32 1.86 -0.59
CA ALA A 32 7.93 2.19 -0.86
C ALA A 32 7.09 0.91 -1.05
N ILE A 33 5.88 0.89 -0.47
CA ILE A 33 4.89 -0.16 -0.72
C ILE A 33 3.68 0.49 -1.37
N HIS A 34 3.28 0.00 -2.55
CA HIS A 34 2.08 0.49 -3.26
C HIS A 34 1.08 -0.63 -3.47
N ALA A 35 -0.11 -0.48 -2.93
CA ALA A 35 -1.15 -1.52 -2.92
C ALA A 35 -2.07 -1.52 -4.17
N GLY A 36 -1.63 -0.93 -5.28
CA GLY A 36 -2.32 -1.03 -6.57
C GLY A 36 -3.19 0.17 -6.94
N ASP A 37 -3.79 0.08 -8.12
CA ASP A 37 -4.58 1.13 -8.77
C ASP A 37 -3.76 2.38 -9.12
N PHE A 38 -2.77 2.17 -9.99
CA PHE A 38 -2.00 3.23 -10.65
C PHE A 38 -2.77 3.85 -11.82
N ASP A 39 -3.57 3.05 -12.53
CA ASP A 39 -4.36 3.29 -13.73
C ASP A 39 -3.56 3.24 -15.04
N SER A 40 -2.26 3.47 -15.01
CA SER A 40 -1.43 3.41 -16.21
C SER A 40 0.00 2.96 -15.92
N ARG A 41 0.66 2.41 -16.94
CA ARG A 41 2.09 2.07 -16.85
C ARG A 41 2.97 3.31 -16.55
N PRO A 42 2.78 4.48 -17.20
CA PRO A 42 3.56 5.67 -16.82
C PRO A 42 3.40 6.10 -15.37
N ALA A 43 2.21 5.95 -14.79
CA ALA A 43 1.98 6.24 -13.37
C ALA A 43 2.77 5.28 -12.46
N TYR A 44 2.76 3.98 -12.77
CA TYR A 44 3.60 3.00 -12.08
C TYR A 44 5.09 3.33 -12.21
N GLU A 45 5.56 3.61 -13.42
CA GLU A 45 6.96 3.95 -13.70
C GLU A 45 7.40 5.20 -12.92
N THR A 46 6.54 6.21 -12.81
CA THR A 46 6.81 7.42 -12.00
C THR A 46 7.07 7.07 -10.53
N VAL A 47 6.25 6.20 -9.94
CA VAL A 47 6.44 5.77 -8.55
C VAL A 47 7.73 4.94 -8.42
N ALA A 48 7.98 4.05 -9.37
CA ALA A 48 9.18 3.20 -9.39
C ALA A 48 10.48 4.02 -9.51
N GLU A 49 10.46 5.11 -10.29
CA GLU A 49 11.61 6.01 -10.45
C GLU A 49 11.87 6.87 -9.20
N LEU A 50 10.81 7.25 -8.47
CA LEU A 50 10.94 8.03 -7.25
C LEU A 50 11.43 7.20 -6.07
N ALA A 51 11.02 5.94 -5.97
CA ALA A 51 11.32 5.07 -4.84
C ALA A 51 12.76 4.55 -4.89
N ALA A 52 13.44 4.52 -3.74
CA ALA A 52 14.74 3.86 -3.63
C ALA A 52 14.61 2.34 -3.85
N ASP A 53 13.53 1.76 -3.33
CA ASP A 53 13.10 0.38 -3.59
C ASP A 53 11.57 0.31 -3.51
N LEU A 54 10.93 -0.58 -4.27
CA LEU A 54 9.49 -0.64 -4.40
C LEU A 54 8.95 -2.07 -4.36
N THR A 55 7.97 -2.28 -3.49
CA THR A 55 7.07 -3.44 -3.54
C THR A 55 5.69 -2.96 -3.99
N ALA A 56 5.20 -3.48 -5.11
CA ALA A 56 3.92 -3.05 -5.66
C ALA A 56 3.09 -4.24 -6.15
N VAL A 57 1.77 -4.10 -6.09
CA VAL A 57 0.82 -5.08 -6.60
C VAL A 57 -0.11 -4.45 -7.63
N ARG A 58 -0.73 -5.32 -8.43
CA ARG A 58 -1.75 -4.94 -9.40
C ARG A 58 -3.09 -4.71 -8.70
N GLY A 59 -3.70 -3.55 -8.93
CA GLY A 59 -5.08 -3.28 -8.56
C GLY A 59 -6.07 -3.64 -9.68
N ASN A 60 -7.37 -3.48 -9.40
CA ASN A 60 -8.42 -3.83 -10.37
C ASN A 60 -8.51 -2.87 -11.57
N THR A 61 -7.97 -1.66 -11.46
CA THR A 61 -7.93 -0.69 -12.58
C THR A 61 -6.62 -0.76 -13.37
N ASP A 62 -5.68 -1.59 -12.96
CA ASP A 62 -4.37 -1.70 -13.59
C ASP A 62 -4.38 -2.68 -14.77
N GLY A 63 -3.65 -2.32 -15.81
CA GLY A 63 -3.31 -3.21 -16.90
C GLY A 63 -2.20 -4.20 -16.53
N ASN A 64 -1.66 -4.85 -17.54
CA ASN A 64 -0.51 -5.75 -17.35
C ASN A 64 0.81 -4.94 -17.38
N TYR A 65 1.27 -4.53 -16.19
CA TYR A 65 2.58 -3.86 -16.02
C TYR A 65 3.66 -4.83 -15.50
N GLY A 66 3.36 -6.12 -15.43
CA GLY A 66 4.25 -7.11 -14.83
C GLY A 66 4.13 -7.21 -13.31
N LEU A 67 3.13 -6.58 -12.71
CA LEU A 67 2.91 -6.61 -11.27
C LEU A 67 2.11 -7.84 -10.84
N PRO A 68 2.47 -8.49 -9.71
CA PRO A 68 1.69 -9.57 -9.13
C PRO A 68 0.44 -9.04 -8.45
N GLU A 69 -0.54 -9.91 -8.22
CA GLU A 69 -1.73 -9.59 -7.41
C GLU A 69 -1.42 -9.59 -5.90
N VAL A 70 -0.45 -10.40 -5.49
CA VAL A 70 0.03 -10.47 -4.10
C VAL A 70 1.55 -10.45 -4.10
N ALA A 71 2.13 -9.61 -3.28
CA ALA A 71 3.58 -9.53 -3.07
C ALA A 71 3.91 -9.62 -1.58
N THR A 72 5.13 -10.06 -1.29
CA THR A 72 5.67 -10.07 0.07
C THR A 72 7.00 -9.33 0.11
N ALA A 73 7.26 -8.61 1.20
CA ALA A 73 8.53 -7.96 1.45
C ALA A 73 8.92 -8.16 2.92
N ASP A 74 10.16 -8.57 3.15
CA ASP A 74 10.73 -8.71 4.50
C ASP A 74 11.58 -7.47 4.79
N LEU A 75 11.06 -6.60 5.64
CA LEU A 75 11.65 -5.29 5.92
C LEU A 75 11.82 -5.10 7.43
N GLY A 76 13.04 -4.89 7.90
CA GLY A 76 13.34 -4.61 9.30
C GLY A 76 12.86 -5.68 10.30
N GLY A 77 12.76 -6.93 9.87
CA GLY A 77 12.29 -8.05 10.70
C GLY A 77 10.77 -8.23 10.73
N VAL A 78 10.03 -7.50 9.89
CA VAL A 78 8.58 -7.64 9.66
C VAL A 78 8.33 -8.12 8.25
N GLN A 79 7.44 -9.09 8.08
CA GLN A 79 6.93 -9.46 6.76
C GLN A 79 5.72 -8.60 6.42
N PHE A 80 5.76 -7.92 5.28
CA PHE A 80 4.60 -7.25 4.70
C PHE A 80 4.01 -8.12 3.61
N VAL A 81 2.72 -8.42 3.71
CA VAL A 81 1.95 -9.07 2.64
C VAL A 81 1.05 -8.02 2.02
N VAL A 82 1.26 -7.77 0.73
CA VAL A 82 0.59 -6.69 0.00
C VAL A 82 -0.40 -7.29 -0.99
N THR A 83 -1.63 -6.82 -0.95
CA THR A 83 -2.69 -7.16 -1.89
C THR A 83 -3.60 -5.94 -2.08
N HIS A 84 -4.21 -5.79 -3.26
CA HIS A 84 -5.12 -4.65 -3.45
C HIS A 84 -6.41 -4.76 -2.64
N GLY A 85 -6.91 -5.98 -2.44
CA GLY A 85 -8.17 -6.22 -1.73
C GLY A 85 -9.40 -6.08 -2.62
N THR A 86 -9.24 -6.27 -3.92
CA THR A 86 -10.31 -6.18 -4.93
C THR A 86 -11.54 -7.00 -4.54
N GLY A 87 -12.72 -6.44 -4.75
CA GLY A 87 -14.00 -7.08 -4.49
C GLY A 87 -14.96 -6.15 -3.76
N PRO A 88 -16.12 -6.66 -3.32
CA PRO A 88 -17.12 -5.85 -2.61
C PRO A 88 -16.65 -5.40 -1.23
N ASP A 89 -17.18 -4.28 -0.74
CA ASP A 89 -16.86 -3.75 0.60
C ASP A 89 -17.24 -4.76 1.70
N ALA A 90 -18.36 -5.44 1.54
CA ALA A 90 -18.75 -6.52 2.43
C ALA A 90 -17.71 -7.66 2.39
N GLY A 91 -17.15 -8.01 3.54
CA GLY A 91 -16.14 -9.05 3.68
C GLY A 91 -14.71 -8.61 3.29
N TYR A 92 -14.48 -7.32 3.03
CA TYR A 92 -13.17 -6.78 2.63
C TYR A 92 -12.05 -7.16 3.62
N GLU A 93 -12.22 -6.86 4.90
CA GLU A 93 -11.19 -7.13 5.93
C GLU A 93 -10.89 -8.62 6.06
N LYS A 94 -11.91 -9.46 6.04
CA LYS A 94 -11.77 -10.91 6.09
C LYS A 94 -11.06 -11.48 4.86
N ARG A 95 -11.35 -10.93 3.69
CA ARG A 95 -10.71 -11.35 2.43
C ARG A 95 -9.23 -10.98 2.41
N VAL A 96 -8.89 -9.77 2.87
CA VAL A 96 -7.49 -9.33 3.02
C VAL A 96 -6.76 -10.19 4.06
N ALA A 97 -7.36 -10.42 5.23
CA ALA A 97 -6.78 -11.26 6.27
C ALA A 97 -6.52 -12.69 5.80
N ALA A 98 -7.41 -13.26 5.00
CA ALA A 98 -7.22 -14.59 4.42
C ALA A 98 -6.00 -14.64 3.47
N THR A 99 -5.82 -13.62 2.63
CA THR A 99 -4.64 -13.50 1.75
C THR A 99 -3.35 -13.38 2.58
N VAL A 100 -3.38 -12.57 3.63
CA VAL A 100 -2.24 -12.42 4.55
C VAL A 100 -1.89 -13.75 5.21
N ASN A 101 -2.90 -14.48 5.71
CA ASN A 101 -2.70 -15.78 6.35
C ASN A 101 -2.06 -16.80 5.41
N ASP A 102 -2.43 -16.81 4.13
CA ASP A 102 -1.88 -17.73 3.12
C ASP A 102 -0.37 -17.52 2.86
N ARG A 103 0.15 -16.34 3.18
CA ARG A 103 1.54 -15.95 2.94
C ARG A 103 2.34 -15.72 4.22
N ALA A 104 1.69 -15.78 5.40
CA ALA A 104 2.30 -15.42 6.66
C ALA A 104 3.52 -16.28 6.99
N ALA A 105 4.60 -15.61 7.39
CA ALA A 105 5.79 -16.24 7.94
C ALA A 105 5.52 -16.80 9.35
N SER A 106 6.18 -17.90 9.70
CA SER A 106 6.05 -18.52 11.02
C SER A 106 7.06 -18.01 12.07
N ASP A 107 8.07 -17.29 11.63
CA ASP A 107 9.25 -16.91 12.43
C ASP A 107 9.38 -15.40 12.69
N ARG A 108 8.45 -14.59 12.20
CA ARG A 108 8.43 -13.13 12.37
C ARG A 108 7.03 -12.54 12.25
N PRO A 109 6.81 -11.32 12.77
CA PRO A 109 5.53 -10.63 12.62
C PRO A 109 5.15 -10.44 11.15
N THR A 110 3.87 -10.64 10.82
CA THR A 110 3.30 -10.42 9.49
C THR A 110 2.24 -9.34 9.56
N VAL A 111 2.31 -8.37 8.65
CA VAL A 111 1.38 -7.26 8.53
C VAL A 111 0.82 -7.25 7.12
N GLY A 112 -0.51 -7.09 7.00
CA GLY A 112 -1.18 -6.94 5.72
C GLY A 112 -1.24 -5.48 5.29
N VAL A 113 -1.00 -5.23 4.00
CA VAL A 113 -1.18 -3.91 3.37
C VAL A 113 -2.16 -4.07 2.22
N SER A 114 -3.17 -3.21 2.17
CA SER A 114 -4.19 -3.23 1.12
C SER A 114 -4.64 -1.82 0.72
N GLY A 115 -5.45 -1.72 -0.31
CA GLY A 115 -6.01 -0.48 -0.83
C GLY A 115 -7.50 -0.66 -1.18
N HIS A 116 -7.90 -0.27 -2.37
CA HIS A 116 -9.22 -0.47 -2.98
C HIS A 116 -10.35 0.39 -2.41
N THR A 117 -10.50 0.47 -1.10
CA THR A 117 -11.60 1.21 -0.46
C THR A 117 -11.40 2.71 -0.43
N HIS A 118 -10.16 3.19 -0.68
CA HIS A 118 -9.75 4.60 -0.53
C HIS A 118 -9.94 5.15 0.90
N SER A 119 -10.10 4.27 1.88
CA SER A 119 -10.31 4.63 3.29
C SER A 119 -9.17 4.15 4.15
N VAL A 120 -8.68 5.04 4.99
CA VAL A 120 -7.61 4.69 5.95
C VAL A 120 -8.11 3.63 6.92
N LEU A 121 -7.32 2.57 7.10
CA LEU A 121 -7.59 1.48 8.02
C LEU A 121 -6.30 1.09 8.74
N ASP A 122 -6.38 0.94 10.05
CA ASP A 122 -5.36 0.30 10.88
C ASP A 122 -6.10 -0.51 11.93
N THR A 123 -6.18 -1.81 11.72
CA THR A 123 -6.99 -2.70 12.55
C THR A 123 -6.34 -4.07 12.69
N HIS A 124 -6.91 -4.93 13.52
CA HIS A 124 -6.51 -6.32 13.69
C HIS A 124 -7.68 -7.23 13.35
N ILE A 125 -7.45 -8.15 12.42
CA ILE A 125 -8.41 -9.17 12.00
C ILE A 125 -7.72 -10.53 11.97
N ASP A 126 -8.33 -11.51 12.62
CA ASP A 126 -7.84 -12.90 12.66
C ASP A 126 -6.36 -13.02 13.11
N GLY A 127 -5.92 -12.12 14.00
CA GLY A 127 -4.57 -12.08 14.55
C GLY A 127 -3.55 -11.27 13.72
N TYR A 128 -3.94 -10.69 12.59
CA TYR A 128 -3.06 -9.87 11.75
C TYR A 128 -3.42 -8.38 11.84
N ARG A 129 -2.40 -7.53 11.91
CA ARG A 129 -2.58 -6.09 11.69
C ARG A 129 -2.74 -5.83 10.21
N LEU A 130 -3.81 -5.13 9.83
CA LEU A 130 -4.12 -4.75 8.47
C LEU A 130 -4.04 -3.23 8.33
N LEU A 131 -3.30 -2.77 7.33
CA LEU A 131 -3.09 -1.37 7.01
C LEU A 131 -3.68 -1.06 5.62
N ASN A 132 -4.45 0.01 5.54
CA ASN A 132 -4.84 0.62 4.27
C ASN A 132 -4.51 2.12 4.35
N PRO A 133 -3.64 2.63 3.49
CA PRO A 133 -3.23 4.04 3.55
C PRO A 133 -4.26 5.02 3.00
N GLY A 134 -5.38 4.55 2.47
CA GLY A 134 -6.31 5.39 1.70
C GLY A 134 -5.78 5.68 0.30
N SER A 135 -6.24 6.77 -0.31
CA SER A 135 -5.76 7.20 -1.62
C SER A 135 -4.68 8.27 -1.49
N ALA A 136 -3.52 8.02 -2.08
CA ALA A 136 -2.38 8.94 -2.02
C ALA A 136 -2.59 10.26 -2.79
N THR A 137 -3.62 10.32 -3.62
CA THR A 137 -3.98 11.50 -4.41
C THR A 137 -5.32 12.10 -3.99
N GLY A 138 -6.02 11.48 -3.04
CA GLY A 138 -7.39 11.86 -2.70
C GLY A 138 -8.40 11.52 -3.80
N ALA A 139 -8.12 10.50 -4.61
CA ALA A 139 -9.00 10.07 -5.68
C ALA A 139 -10.38 9.65 -5.15
N TRP A 140 -11.44 10.14 -5.78
CA TRP A 140 -12.80 9.77 -5.38
C TRP A 140 -12.95 8.23 -5.27
N PRO A 141 -13.55 7.68 -4.22
CA PRO A 141 -14.37 8.31 -3.16
C PRO A 141 -13.60 8.83 -1.93
N ALA A 142 -12.27 8.93 -1.94
CA ALA A 142 -11.53 9.54 -0.84
C ALA A 142 -11.88 11.02 -0.67
N GLY A 143 -11.93 11.50 0.57
CA GLY A 143 -12.17 12.91 0.90
C GLY A 143 -10.90 13.76 0.91
N GLU A 144 -9.73 13.14 1.03
CA GLU A 144 -8.42 13.77 1.09
C GLU A 144 -7.31 12.80 0.67
N ALA A 145 -6.15 13.35 0.31
CA ALA A 145 -4.96 12.55 0.03
C ALA A 145 -4.31 12.08 1.34
N THR A 146 -4.01 10.78 1.42
CA THR A 146 -3.41 10.14 2.60
C THR A 146 -2.35 9.13 2.19
N LEU A 147 -1.38 8.93 3.06
CA LEU A 147 -0.43 7.82 3.01
C LEU A 147 -0.07 7.41 4.44
N MET A 148 0.65 6.33 4.61
CA MET A 148 1.22 5.95 5.89
C MET A 148 2.74 6.03 5.83
N GLU A 149 3.34 6.58 6.86
CA GLU A 149 4.77 6.53 7.13
C GLU A 149 5.00 5.50 8.23
N ALA A 150 5.87 4.54 7.96
CA ALA A 150 6.15 3.44 8.87
C ALA A 150 7.64 3.36 9.18
N ARG A 151 7.94 3.09 10.43
CA ARG A 151 9.31 2.78 10.89
C ARG A 151 9.36 1.34 11.36
N VAL A 152 10.33 0.60 10.86
CA VAL A 152 10.55 -0.80 11.23
C VAL A 152 11.98 -0.96 11.76
N GLU A 153 12.09 -1.55 12.95
CA GLU A 153 13.38 -1.83 13.59
C GLU A 153 13.25 -3.08 14.44
N ASP A 154 14.10 -4.06 14.19
CA ASP A 154 14.17 -5.32 14.97
C ASP A 154 12.81 -6.02 15.17
N GLY A 155 11.98 -6.04 14.14
CA GLY A 155 10.65 -6.66 14.17
C GLY A 155 9.56 -5.79 14.81
N ALA A 156 9.87 -4.60 15.30
CA ALA A 156 8.90 -3.63 15.79
C ALA A 156 8.45 -2.69 14.65
N LEU A 157 7.16 -2.42 14.58
CA LEU A 157 6.54 -1.56 13.58
C LEU A 157 5.78 -0.42 14.25
N ASP A 158 6.16 0.80 13.90
CA ASP A 158 5.41 2.03 14.21
C ASP A 158 4.83 2.61 12.91
N VAL A 159 3.59 3.09 12.95
CA VAL A 159 2.87 3.59 11.76
C VAL A 159 2.14 4.87 12.09
N GLU A 160 2.34 5.89 11.26
CA GLU A 160 1.62 7.15 11.32
C GLU A 160 0.89 7.42 9.99
N VAL A 161 -0.34 7.95 10.08
CA VAL A 161 -1.09 8.41 8.91
C VAL A 161 -0.73 9.87 8.64
N ARG A 162 -0.20 10.13 7.46
CA ARG A 162 0.04 11.49 6.97
C ARG A 162 -1.08 11.94 6.04
N ARG A 163 -1.54 13.16 6.24
CA ARG A 163 -2.62 13.79 5.48
C ARG A 163 -2.13 15.06 4.81
N ALA A 164 -2.77 15.42 3.73
CA ALA A 164 -2.49 16.67 3.02
C ALA A 164 -2.82 17.90 3.86
#